data_0c7ed9ab808da24053c6d9157cc46ef0
#
_entry.id   0c7ed9ab808da24053c6d9157cc46ef0
#
_cell.length_a   1.000
_cell.length_b   1.000
_cell.length_c   1.000
_cell.angle_alpha   90.00
_cell.angle_beta   90.00
_cell.angle_gamma   90.00
#
_symmetry.space_group_name_H-M   'P 1'
#
loop_
_entity.id
_entity.type
_entity.pdbx_description
1 polymer ?
#
loop_
_entity_poly.entity_id
_entity_poly.type
_entity_poly.pdbx_seq_one_letter_code
_entity_poly.pdbx_strand_id
1 'polypeptide(L)'
;GFDRKQLDFLVGKTENIVIANDNSSAQVVLSGSEEALDNFSKEISCKRFLKLNVSGAFHSPFMKDPSIKFSEYLQKIKFNKPSFPVISNYSPSLCDDPNDLKVCLENQMCNGVRWRESMDLMSQESDLHIVEVGPSNVLSGLCKRHLKDVKISQVSSCNEINY
;
A
#
# COMPACT_ATOMS: atom_id res chain seq x y z
N GLY A 1 13.59 -1.43 11.37
CA GLY A 1 14.03 -2.79 11.04
C GLY A 1 13.44 -3.79 11.99
N PHE A 2 13.05 -4.93 11.47
CA PHE A 2 12.44 -6.06 12.18
C PHE A 2 12.81 -7.35 11.45
N ASP A 3 12.65 -8.50 12.11
CA ASP A 3 12.71 -9.81 11.46
C ASP A 3 11.36 -10.11 10.78
N ARG A 4 11.38 -10.35 9.46
CA ARG A 4 10.17 -10.58 8.67
C ARG A 4 9.46 -11.87 9.07
N LYS A 5 10.20 -12.95 9.35
CA LYS A 5 9.60 -14.23 9.74
C LYS A 5 8.92 -14.12 11.11
N GLN A 6 9.56 -13.41 12.04
CA GLN A 6 8.96 -13.12 13.33
C GLN A 6 7.68 -12.29 13.18
N LEU A 7 7.70 -11.23 12.36
CA LEU A 7 6.53 -10.40 12.10
C LEU A 7 5.36 -11.23 11.56
N ASP A 8 5.59 -11.99 10.48
CA ASP A 8 4.54 -12.77 9.82
C ASP A 8 3.97 -13.85 10.77
N PHE A 9 4.83 -14.49 11.57
CA PHE A 9 4.41 -15.44 12.59
C PHE A 9 3.54 -14.78 13.68
N LEU A 10 3.97 -13.64 14.20
CA LEU A 10 3.24 -12.92 15.24
C LEU A 10 1.90 -12.39 14.73
N VAL A 11 1.86 -11.80 13.53
CA VAL A 11 0.61 -11.35 12.91
C VAL A 11 -0.34 -12.52 12.67
N GLY A 12 0.18 -13.67 12.21
CA GLY A 12 -0.65 -14.85 11.94
C GLY A 12 -1.29 -15.48 13.19
N LYS A 13 -0.69 -15.31 14.37
CA LYS A 13 -1.21 -15.84 15.65
C LYS A 13 -2.01 -14.83 16.46
N THR A 14 -1.96 -13.54 16.11
CA THR A 14 -2.62 -12.46 16.87
C THR A 14 -3.92 -12.08 16.18
N GLU A 15 -5.03 -12.28 16.85
CA GLU A 15 -6.34 -11.84 16.36
C GLU A 15 -6.42 -10.31 16.31
N ASN A 16 -7.27 -9.81 15.41
CA ASN A 16 -7.56 -8.38 15.27
C ASN A 16 -6.34 -7.50 14.93
N ILE A 17 -5.34 -8.06 14.25
CA ILE A 17 -4.20 -7.33 13.69
C ILE A 17 -3.87 -7.83 12.29
N VAL A 18 -3.51 -6.92 11.39
CA VAL A 18 -3.08 -7.25 10.03
C VAL A 18 -1.94 -6.32 9.60
N ILE A 19 -1.20 -6.73 8.55
CA ILE A 19 -0.28 -5.83 7.85
C ILE A 19 -1.10 -4.94 6.92
N ALA A 20 -1.28 -3.68 7.30
CA ALA A 20 -2.01 -2.67 6.53
C ALA A 20 -1.19 -2.14 5.34
N ASN A 21 0.13 -1.94 5.52
CA ASN A 21 1.02 -1.58 4.43
C ASN A 21 2.33 -2.37 4.53
N ASP A 22 2.66 -3.07 3.47
CA ASP A 22 3.99 -3.64 3.27
C ASP A 22 4.81 -2.68 2.39
N ASN A 23 5.48 -1.72 3.04
CA ASN A 23 6.16 -0.63 2.36
C ASN A 23 7.58 -1.00 1.89
N SER A 24 8.27 -1.86 2.64
CA SER A 24 9.62 -2.33 2.31
C SER A 24 10.05 -3.46 3.25
N SER A 25 11.20 -4.07 3.00
CA SER A 25 11.82 -5.05 3.91
C SER A 25 12.11 -4.52 5.32
N ALA A 26 12.12 -3.18 5.51
CA ALA A 26 12.44 -2.54 6.78
C ALA A 26 11.28 -1.75 7.40
N GLN A 27 10.14 -1.62 6.69
CA GLN A 27 9.01 -0.80 7.13
C GLN A 27 7.68 -1.42 6.73
N VAL A 28 6.85 -1.72 7.74
CA VAL A 28 5.44 -2.08 7.58
C VAL A 28 4.57 -1.18 8.43
N VAL A 29 3.30 -1.11 8.11
CA VAL A 29 2.25 -0.53 8.95
C VAL A 29 1.32 -1.65 9.37
N LEU A 30 1.03 -1.73 10.66
CA LEU A 30 0.04 -2.65 11.21
C LEU A 30 -1.26 -1.91 11.47
N SER A 31 -2.38 -2.59 11.28
CA SER A 31 -3.71 -2.10 11.57
C SER A 31 -4.47 -3.13 12.39
N GLY A 32 -5.23 -2.67 13.38
CA GLY A 32 -5.95 -3.58 14.26
C GLY A 32 -6.60 -2.87 15.43
N SER A 33 -7.11 -3.65 16.39
CA SER A 33 -7.60 -3.09 17.66
C SER A 33 -6.44 -2.51 18.47
N GLU A 34 -6.74 -1.49 19.28
CA GLU A 34 -5.72 -0.83 20.11
C GLU A 34 -5.05 -1.83 21.07
N GLU A 35 -5.85 -2.69 21.71
CA GLU A 35 -5.37 -3.74 22.61
C GLU A 35 -4.44 -4.73 21.89
N ALA A 36 -4.81 -5.19 20.69
CA ALA A 36 -3.99 -6.11 19.91
C ALA A 36 -2.65 -5.48 19.51
N LEU A 37 -2.67 -4.20 19.08
CA LEU A 37 -1.46 -3.46 18.71
C LEU A 37 -0.54 -3.23 19.93
N ASP A 38 -1.11 -2.89 21.10
CA ASP A 38 -0.33 -2.68 22.33
C ASP A 38 0.34 -3.98 22.79
N ASN A 39 -0.37 -5.10 22.73
CA ASN A 39 0.18 -6.40 23.09
C ASN A 39 1.25 -6.85 22.08
N PHE A 40 0.97 -6.70 20.79
CA PHE A 40 1.94 -7.01 19.72
C PHE A 40 3.23 -6.21 19.86
N SER A 41 3.14 -4.93 20.26
CA SER A 41 4.31 -4.07 20.45
C SER A 41 5.30 -4.58 21.50
N LYS A 42 4.83 -5.36 22.47
CA LYS A 42 5.66 -5.96 23.54
C LYS A 42 6.37 -7.25 23.10
N GLU A 43 5.84 -7.92 22.07
CA GLU A 43 6.34 -9.21 21.59
C GLU A 43 7.32 -9.07 20.41
N ILE A 44 7.11 -8.06 19.55
CA ILE A 44 7.91 -7.88 18.35
C ILE A 44 9.27 -7.25 18.65
N SER A 45 10.35 -7.89 18.19
CA SER A 45 11.67 -7.27 18.22
C SER A 45 11.86 -6.37 16.99
N CYS A 46 11.87 -5.05 17.21
CA CYS A 46 12.08 -4.08 16.13
C CYS A 46 12.85 -2.84 16.61
N LYS A 47 13.52 -2.16 15.66
CA LYS A 47 14.28 -0.94 15.99
C LYS A 47 13.39 0.23 16.43
N ARG A 48 12.17 0.30 15.92
CA ARG A 48 11.22 1.39 16.20
C ARG A 48 9.79 0.92 15.98
N PHE A 49 8.95 1.13 16.96
CA PHE A 49 7.49 0.97 16.89
C PHE A 49 6.85 2.31 17.18
N LEU A 50 5.95 2.77 16.31
CA LEU A 50 5.32 4.09 16.42
C LEU A 50 3.82 3.95 16.22
N LYS A 51 3.05 4.51 17.13
CA LYS A 51 1.61 4.69 16.93
C LYS A 51 1.38 5.86 15.98
N LEU A 52 0.60 5.61 14.92
CA LEU A 52 0.19 6.65 13.97
C LEU A 52 -1.07 7.34 14.49
N ASN A 53 -1.13 8.66 14.32
CA ASN A 53 -2.30 9.45 14.66
C ASN A 53 -3.32 9.39 13.50
N VAL A 54 -4.06 8.29 13.42
CA VAL A 54 -5.10 8.05 12.42
C VAL A 54 -6.41 7.69 13.10
N SER A 55 -7.53 7.99 12.44
CA SER A 55 -8.88 7.84 13.00
C SER A 55 -9.51 6.46 12.82
N GLY A 56 -8.80 5.50 12.19
CA GLY A 56 -9.37 4.18 11.93
C GLY A 56 -8.34 3.13 11.54
N ALA A 57 -8.75 1.87 11.61
CA ALA A 57 -7.94 0.72 11.24
C ALA A 57 -8.01 0.47 9.72
N PHE A 58 -7.49 1.42 8.93
CA PHE A 58 -7.49 1.34 7.46
C PHE A 58 -6.75 0.09 6.97
N HIS A 59 -7.15 -0.38 5.79
CA HIS A 59 -6.60 -1.57 5.15
C HIS A 59 -6.70 -2.84 6.00
N SER A 60 -7.80 -2.97 6.77
CA SER A 60 -8.07 -4.11 7.63
C SER A 60 -9.54 -4.52 7.56
N PRO A 61 -9.92 -5.71 8.08
CA PRO A 61 -11.32 -6.15 8.17
C PRO A 61 -12.24 -5.20 8.95
N PHE A 62 -11.70 -4.33 9.80
CA PHE A 62 -12.47 -3.30 10.50
C PHE A 62 -13.08 -2.24 9.56
N MET A 63 -12.61 -2.17 8.31
CA MET A 63 -13.17 -1.30 7.27
C MET A 63 -14.32 -1.93 6.48
N LYS A 64 -14.86 -3.07 6.93
CA LYS A 64 -15.90 -3.81 6.21
C LYS A 64 -17.16 -2.97 5.94
N ASP A 65 -17.70 -2.33 6.96
CA ASP A 65 -18.94 -1.53 6.80
C ASP A 65 -18.77 -0.35 5.84
N PRO A 66 -17.72 0.49 5.97
CA PRO A 66 -17.48 1.53 4.96
C PRO A 66 -17.15 0.96 3.58
N SER A 67 -16.53 -0.24 3.46
CA SER A 67 -16.25 -0.85 2.16
C SER A 67 -17.51 -1.27 1.41
N ILE A 68 -18.54 -1.73 2.12
CA ILE A 68 -19.85 -2.06 1.52
C ILE A 68 -20.47 -0.81 0.90
N LYS A 69 -20.50 0.30 1.63
CA LYS A 69 -21.01 1.58 1.12
C LYS A 69 -20.21 2.07 -0.07
N PHE A 70 -18.88 1.94 -0.03
CA PHE A 70 -18.01 2.31 -1.13
C PHE A 70 -18.28 1.46 -2.38
N SER A 71 -18.46 0.16 -2.23
CA SER A 71 -18.81 -0.75 -3.33
C SER A 71 -20.13 -0.34 -4.00
N GLU A 72 -21.17 0.05 -3.22
CA GLU A 72 -22.44 0.55 -3.76
C GLU A 72 -22.25 1.80 -4.64
N TYR A 73 -21.32 2.70 -4.29
CA TYR A 73 -20.97 3.85 -5.14
C TYR A 73 -20.21 3.41 -6.39
N LEU A 74 -19.23 2.52 -6.24
CA LEU A 74 -18.45 2.00 -7.37
C LEU A 74 -19.32 1.30 -8.42
N GLN A 75 -20.41 0.61 -7.99
CA GLN A 75 -21.33 -0.03 -8.94
C GLN A 75 -22.01 0.97 -9.90
N LYS A 76 -22.13 2.23 -9.50
CA LYS A 76 -22.73 3.30 -10.31
C LYS A 76 -21.72 3.97 -11.27
N ILE A 77 -20.44 3.67 -11.12
CA ILE A 77 -19.36 4.26 -11.91
C ILE A 77 -18.97 3.31 -13.05
N LYS A 78 -18.99 3.85 -14.25
CA LYS A 78 -18.46 3.15 -15.42
C LYS A 78 -16.93 3.26 -15.42
N PHE A 79 -16.26 2.14 -15.35
CA PHE A 79 -14.82 2.05 -15.59
C PHE A 79 -14.57 1.88 -17.09
N ASN A 80 -13.65 2.64 -17.63
CA ASN A 80 -13.18 2.49 -18.99
C ASN A 80 -11.82 1.81 -18.99
N LYS A 81 -11.46 1.16 -20.09
CA LYS A 81 -10.13 0.61 -20.29
C LYS A 81 -9.10 1.75 -20.16
N PRO A 82 -8.08 1.61 -19.30
CA PRO A 82 -7.03 2.61 -19.17
C PRO A 82 -6.15 2.64 -20.43
N SER A 83 -5.54 3.79 -20.71
CA SER A 83 -4.61 3.96 -21.84
C SER A 83 -3.27 3.25 -21.64
N PHE A 84 -2.93 2.88 -20.43
CA PHE A 84 -1.73 2.15 -20.03
C PHE A 84 -2.06 1.24 -18.84
N PRO A 85 -1.29 0.14 -18.63
CA PRO A 85 -1.53 -0.77 -17.52
C PRO A 85 -1.39 -0.07 -16.16
N VAL A 86 -2.19 -0.51 -15.21
CA VAL A 86 -2.20 -0.03 -13.82
C VAL A 86 -1.73 -1.14 -12.89
N ILE A 87 -0.84 -0.81 -11.96
CA ILE A 87 -0.49 -1.69 -10.84
C ILE A 87 -1.30 -1.26 -9.63
N SER A 88 -2.22 -2.12 -9.19
CA SER A 88 -3.02 -1.89 -8.00
C SER A 88 -2.24 -2.23 -6.73
N ASN A 89 -2.44 -1.46 -5.66
CA ASN A 89 -1.89 -1.79 -4.34
C ASN A 89 -2.44 -3.09 -3.74
N TYR A 90 -3.66 -3.48 -4.11
CA TYR A 90 -4.29 -4.73 -3.67
C TYR A 90 -3.73 -5.95 -4.40
N SER A 91 -3.58 -5.83 -5.71
CA SER A 91 -3.05 -6.90 -6.58
C SER A 91 -1.93 -6.33 -7.44
N PRO A 92 -0.66 -6.45 -7.03
CA PRO A 92 0.48 -5.87 -7.72
C PRO A 92 0.83 -6.67 -8.97
N SER A 93 0.03 -6.46 -10.01
CA SER A 93 0.22 -6.97 -11.37
C SER A 93 -0.18 -5.90 -12.37
N LEU A 94 0.37 -5.96 -13.59
CA LEU A 94 -0.05 -5.09 -14.68
C LEU A 94 -1.47 -5.47 -15.11
N CYS A 95 -2.40 -4.53 -14.99
CA CYS A 95 -3.81 -4.73 -15.29
C CYS A 95 -4.34 -3.61 -16.17
N ASP A 96 -5.06 -3.93 -17.24
CA ASP A 96 -5.77 -3.00 -18.10
C ASP A 96 -7.26 -3.35 -18.28
N ASP A 97 -7.75 -4.36 -17.56
CA ASP A 97 -9.17 -4.69 -17.53
C ASP A 97 -9.92 -3.78 -16.54
N PRO A 98 -10.95 -3.05 -16.97
CA PRO A 98 -11.69 -2.13 -16.11
C PRO A 98 -12.46 -2.83 -14.98
N ASN A 99 -12.91 -4.07 -15.17
CA ASN A 99 -13.64 -4.80 -14.13
C ASN A 99 -12.68 -5.27 -13.03
N ASP A 100 -11.51 -5.77 -13.42
CA ASP A 100 -10.46 -6.19 -12.47
C ASP A 100 -9.96 -5.00 -11.66
N LEU A 101 -9.75 -3.84 -12.29
CA LEU A 101 -9.38 -2.61 -11.59
C LEU A 101 -10.45 -2.14 -10.60
N LYS A 102 -11.73 -2.29 -10.96
CA LYS A 102 -12.86 -2.01 -10.05
C LYS A 102 -12.84 -2.96 -8.85
N VAL A 103 -12.67 -4.26 -9.08
CA VAL A 103 -12.53 -5.27 -8.01
C VAL A 103 -11.35 -4.96 -7.11
N CYS A 104 -10.22 -4.52 -7.65
CA CYS A 104 -9.06 -4.09 -6.87
C CYS A 104 -9.41 -2.93 -5.92
N LEU A 105 -10.15 -1.92 -6.39
CA LEU A 105 -10.59 -0.80 -5.57
C LEU A 105 -11.56 -1.22 -4.46
N GLU A 106 -12.52 -2.08 -4.78
CA GLU A 106 -13.48 -2.60 -3.80
C GLU A 106 -12.77 -3.33 -2.65
N ASN A 107 -11.76 -4.13 -2.97
CA ASN A 107 -11.02 -4.90 -1.99
C ASN A 107 -10.00 -4.08 -1.20
N GLN A 108 -9.51 -2.96 -1.72
CA GLN A 108 -8.41 -2.21 -1.11
C GLN A 108 -8.73 -1.67 0.30
N MET A 109 -9.98 -1.35 0.60
CA MET A 109 -10.34 -0.81 1.92
C MET A 109 -10.11 -1.80 3.05
N CYS A 110 -10.33 -3.09 2.80
CA CYS A 110 -10.24 -4.15 3.80
C CYS A 110 -8.93 -4.94 3.74
N ASN A 111 -8.10 -4.70 2.73
CA ASN A 111 -6.87 -5.46 2.49
C ASN A 111 -5.65 -4.56 2.43
N GLY A 112 -4.51 -5.14 2.79
CA GLY A 112 -3.23 -4.43 2.88
C GLY A 112 -2.73 -3.88 1.55
N VAL A 113 -1.99 -2.78 1.63
CA VAL A 113 -1.23 -2.18 0.53
C VAL A 113 0.06 -2.97 0.33
N ARG A 114 0.22 -3.60 -0.82
CA ARG A 114 1.36 -4.45 -1.19
C ARG A 114 2.41 -3.65 -1.97
N TRP A 115 2.83 -2.49 -1.41
CA TRP A 115 3.72 -1.56 -2.09
C TRP A 115 5.08 -2.18 -2.43
N ARG A 116 5.66 -2.95 -1.50
CA ARG A 116 6.93 -3.62 -1.73
C ARG A 116 6.88 -4.53 -2.96
N GLU A 117 5.81 -5.31 -3.11
CA GLU A 117 5.65 -6.19 -4.26
C GLU A 117 5.44 -5.42 -5.57
N SER A 118 4.77 -4.26 -5.52
CA SER A 118 4.69 -3.36 -6.67
C SER A 118 6.07 -2.84 -7.09
N MET A 119 6.95 -2.54 -6.12
CA MET A 119 8.32 -2.14 -6.40
C MET A 119 9.15 -3.31 -6.96
N ASP A 120 8.98 -4.52 -6.40
CA ASP A 120 9.64 -5.72 -6.91
C ASP A 120 9.24 -5.98 -8.38
N LEU A 121 7.96 -5.80 -8.73
CA LEU A 121 7.48 -5.92 -10.11
C LEU A 121 8.14 -4.87 -11.02
N MET A 122 8.10 -3.59 -10.62
CA MET A 122 8.68 -2.50 -11.42
C MET A 122 10.20 -2.62 -11.57
N SER A 123 10.90 -3.23 -10.60
CA SER A 123 12.34 -3.44 -10.67
C SER A 123 12.81 -4.37 -11.80
N GLN A 124 11.89 -5.06 -12.44
CA GLN A 124 12.16 -5.96 -13.58
C GLN A 124 12.28 -5.20 -14.92
N GLU A 125 11.83 -3.93 -14.93
CA GLU A 125 11.90 -3.10 -16.12
C GLU A 125 13.27 -2.43 -16.27
N SER A 126 13.82 -2.44 -17.49
CA SER A 126 15.01 -1.67 -17.82
C SER A 126 14.67 -0.19 -18.02
N ASP A 127 15.61 0.69 -17.71
CA ASP A 127 15.48 2.15 -17.91
C ASP A 127 14.26 2.77 -17.20
N LEU A 128 13.92 2.24 -16.03
CA LEU A 128 12.77 2.67 -15.24
C LEU A 128 12.92 4.14 -14.79
N HIS A 129 11.94 4.97 -15.15
CA HIS A 129 11.78 6.32 -14.64
C HIS A 129 10.46 6.42 -13.86
N ILE A 130 10.53 6.69 -12.57
CA ILE A 130 9.38 6.84 -11.69
C ILE A 130 9.09 8.32 -11.49
N VAL A 131 7.83 8.70 -11.66
CA VAL A 131 7.34 10.06 -11.40
C VAL A 131 6.29 9.98 -10.30
N GLU A 132 6.57 10.54 -9.13
CA GLU A 132 5.56 10.73 -8.09
C GLU A 132 4.73 11.97 -8.42
N VAL A 133 3.44 11.77 -8.64
CA VAL A 133 2.49 12.87 -8.90
C VAL A 133 1.70 13.16 -7.64
N GLY A 134 1.91 14.34 -7.05
CA GLY A 134 1.22 14.74 -5.82
C GLY A 134 2.03 15.66 -4.92
N PRO A 135 1.44 16.16 -3.82
CA PRO A 135 2.04 17.18 -2.96
C PRO A 135 3.09 16.66 -1.98
N SER A 136 3.45 15.39 -2.04
CA SER A 136 4.42 14.76 -1.13
C SER A 136 5.53 14.04 -1.87
N ASN A 137 6.55 13.59 -1.14
CA ASN A 137 7.67 12.80 -1.67
C ASN A 137 7.85 11.46 -0.91
N VAL A 138 6.78 10.99 -0.30
CA VAL A 138 6.80 9.76 0.52
C VAL A 138 7.09 8.53 -0.33
N LEU A 139 6.41 8.41 -1.46
CA LEU A 139 6.59 7.27 -2.38
C LEU A 139 7.97 7.31 -3.05
N SER A 140 8.43 8.49 -3.46
CA SER A 140 9.80 8.70 -3.94
C SER A 140 10.84 8.24 -2.92
N GLY A 141 10.61 8.54 -1.63
CA GLY A 141 11.47 8.09 -0.55
C GLY A 141 11.45 6.57 -0.34
N LEU A 142 10.31 5.91 -0.55
CA LEU A 142 10.19 4.45 -0.51
C LEU A 142 10.89 3.81 -1.72
N CYS A 143 10.66 4.35 -2.93
CA CYS A 143 11.31 3.89 -4.16
C CYS A 143 12.84 3.96 -4.07
N LYS A 144 13.40 5.09 -3.64
CA LYS A 144 14.86 5.28 -3.47
C LYS A 144 15.51 4.26 -2.51
N ARG A 145 14.77 3.79 -1.53
CA ARG A 145 15.28 2.78 -0.58
C ARG A 145 15.18 1.34 -1.10
N HIS A 146 14.28 1.09 -2.02
CA HIS A 146 13.98 -0.24 -2.54
C HIS A 146 14.68 -0.51 -3.88
N LEU A 147 14.63 0.47 -4.78
CA LEU A 147 15.15 0.37 -6.15
C LEU A 147 16.56 0.97 -6.23
N LYS A 148 17.44 0.32 -6.99
CA LYS A 148 18.78 0.81 -7.29
C LYS A 148 18.81 1.37 -8.70
N ASP A 149 19.60 2.42 -8.91
CA ASP A 149 19.88 3.01 -10.23
C ASP A 149 18.64 3.43 -11.02
N VAL A 150 17.58 3.86 -10.33
CA VAL A 150 16.30 4.30 -10.91
C VAL A 150 16.20 5.82 -10.88
N LYS A 151 15.85 6.41 -12.03
CA LYS A 151 15.53 7.83 -12.10
C LYS A 151 14.19 8.09 -11.42
N ILE A 152 14.18 9.00 -10.44
CA ILE A 152 12.95 9.36 -9.71
C ILE A 152 12.80 10.87 -9.75
N SER A 153 11.62 11.32 -10.19
CA SER A 153 11.22 12.73 -10.19
C SER A 153 9.87 12.90 -9.50
N GLN A 154 9.51 14.16 -9.24
CA GLN A 154 8.26 14.52 -8.58
C GLN A 154 7.58 15.65 -9.37
N VAL A 155 6.26 15.62 -9.42
CA VAL A 155 5.40 16.68 -9.96
C VAL A 155 4.36 17.01 -8.91
N SER A 156 4.51 18.15 -8.26
CA SER A 156 3.62 18.63 -7.21
C SER A 156 2.61 19.68 -7.70
N SER A 157 2.86 20.28 -8.87
CA SER A 157 2.00 21.30 -9.49
C SER A 157 2.04 21.22 -11.02
N CYS A 158 1.02 21.76 -11.67
CA CYS A 158 0.96 21.81 -13.13
C CYS A 158 2.12 22.61 -13.75
N ASN A 159 2.71 23.56 -13.01
CA ASN A 159 3.82 24.38 -13.49
C ASN A 159 5.15 23.59 -13.63
N GLU A 160 5.22 22.40 -13.05
CA GLU A 160 6.39 21.53 -13.11
C GLU A 160 6.33 20.52 -14.29
N ILE A 161 5.22 20.52 -15.03
CA ILE A 161 5.06 19.69 -16.23
C ILE A 161 5.66 20.46 -17.40
N ASN A 162 6.82 20.02 -17.87
CA ASN A 162 7.41 20.49 -19.12
C ASN A 162 6.83 19.66 -20.27
N TYR A 163 6.12 20.31 -21.18
CA TYR A 163 5.58 19.72 -22.41
C TYR A 163 6.67 19.68 -23.49
#